data_8c022778d62a1ec805fab809be3520f1
#
_entry.id   8c022778d62a1ec805fab809be3520f1
#
_cell.length_a   1.000
_cell.length_b   1.000
_cell.length_c   1.000
_cell.angle_alpha   90.00
_cell.angle_beta   90.00
_cell.angle_gamma   90.00
#
_symmetry.space_group_name_H-M   'P 1'
#
loop_
_entity.id
_entity.type
_entity.pdbx_description
1 polymer ?
#
loop_
_entity_poly.entity_id
_entity_poly.type
_entity_poly.pdbx_seq_one_letter_code
_entity_poly.pdbx_strand_id
1 'polypeptide(L)'
;MKAYKAALQSDAYLYAKGQIPMPYFFISEALEREKHKYYKLLMDIRTSNRWNEWVSFFLETVAKQCRKYIRIFNQINDLYEQTMKQVCHLINSPNAVRIVDAMFKYPIFDSKIMQEETGISSTTINRYLNILLKNNVLYTDGKQRNRLFFFYDLVALIRE
;
A
#
# COMPACT_ATOMS: atom_id res chain seq x y z
N MET A 1 20.47 10.66 -6.51
CA MET A 1 20.64 10.78 -5.04
C MET A 1 20.22 12.13 -4.44
N LYS A 2 20.49 13.30 -5.07
CA LYS A 2 20.11 14.61 -4.51
C LYS A 2 18.61 14.92 -4.52
N ALA A 3 17.84 14.46 -5.53
CA ALA A 3 16.39 14.65 -5.59
C ALA A 3 15.62 13.91 -4.50
N TYR A 4 16.08 12.71 -4.13
CA TYR A 4 15.52 11.91 -3.03
C TYR A 4 15.64 12.62 -1.67
N LYS A 5 16.78 13.32 -1.43
CA LYS A 5 16.97 14.10 -0.20
C LYS A 5 16.03 15.31 -0.12
N ALA A 6 15.76 15.98 -1.25
CA ALA A 6 14.88 17.15 -1.28
C ALA A 6 13.41 16.75 -1.02
N ALA A 7 12.93 15.62 -1.56
CA ALA A 7 11.60 15.11 -1.31
C ALA A 7 11.41 14.70 0.17
N LEU A 8 12.36 13.95 0.74
CA LEU A 8 12.35 13.59 2.16
C LEU A 8 12.42 14.82 3.10
N GLN A 9 13.10 15.89 2.67
CA GLN A 9 13.17 17.12 3.45
C GLN A 9 11.84 17.90 3.42
N SER A 10 11.06 17.85 2.31
CA SER A 10 9.76 18.52 2.26
C SER A 10 8.73 17.83 3.16
N ASP A 11 8.72 16.50 3.21
CA ASP A 11 7.80 15.76 4.08
C ASP A 11 8.13 15.98 5.56
N ALA A 12 9.41 15.90 5.92
CA ALA A 12 9.89 16.19 7.26
C ALA A 12 9.60 17.63 7.68
N TYR A 13 9.71 18.61 6.77
CA TYR A 13 9.39 20.01 7.03
C TYR A 13 7.89 20.21 7.26
N LEU A 14 7.02 19.65 6.41
CA LEU A 14 5.56 19.74 6.56
C LEU A 14 5.08 19.07 7.86
N TYR A 15 5.68 17.94 8.22
CA TYR A 15 5.44 17.26 9.49
C TYR A 15 5.88 18.12 10.68
N ALA A 16 7.10 18.67 10.64
CA ALA A 16 7.62 19.54 11.70
C ALA A 16 6.80 20.82 11.88
N LYS A 17 6.11 21.29 10.83
CA LYS A 17 5.19 22.43 10.87
C LYS A 17 3.75 22.05 11.23
N GLY A 18 3.47 20.78 11.53
CA GLY A 18 2.13 20.29 11.86
C GLY A 18 1.12 20.35 10.71
N GLN A 19 1.60 20.48 9.47
CA GLN A 19 0.75 20.55 8.28
C GLN A 19 0.27 19.17 7.84
N ILE A 20 0.99 18.10 8.18
CA ILE A 20 0.63 16.71 7.94
C ILE A 20 0.83 15.91 9.24
N PRO A 21 -0.06 14.96 9.54
CA PRO A 21 0.01 14.19 10.80
C PRO A 21 1.17 13.20 10.85
N MET A 22 1.72 12.81 9.69
CA MET A 22 2.84 11.88 9.58
C MET A 22 3.61 12.08 8.26
N PRO A 23 4.94 11.82 8.20
CA PRO A 23 5.78 12.06 7.01
C PRO A 23 5.65 10.94 5.96
N TYR A 24 4.43 10.52 5.61
CA TYR A 24 4.17 9.42 4.64
C TYR A 24 3.88 9.90 3.22
N PHE A 25 4.26 11.12 2.91
CA PHE A 25 3.99 11.69 1.60
C PHE A 25 5.09 11.32 0.59
N PHE A 26 4.89 10.20 -0.11
CA PHE A 26 5.86 9.71 -1.11
C PHE A 26 5.74 10.46 -2.45
N ILE A 27 6.16 11.72 -2.48
CA ILE A 27 6.21 12.50 -3.72
C ILE A 27 7.35 12.07 -4.64
N SER A 28 8.37 11.41 -4.10
CA SER A 28 9.57 11.00 -4.84
C SER A 28 9.25 10.13 -6.06
N GLU A 29 8.27 9.24 -5.98
CA GLU A 29 7.81 8.41 -7.11
C GLU A 29 7.24 9.27 -8.24
N ALA A 30 6.44 10.28 -7.92
CA ALA A 30 5.84 11.18 -8.89
C ALA A 30 6.88 12.10 -9.56
N LEU A 31 7.85 12.58 -8.79
CA LEU A 31 8.96 13.37 -9.32
C LEU A 31 9.90 12.55 -10.19
N GLU A 32 10.15 11.27 -9.86
CA GLU A 32 10.97 10.39 -10.68
C GLU A 32 10.29 10.06 -12.02
N ARG A 33 8.98 9.90 -12.06
CA ARG A 33 8.23 9.74 -13.33
C ARG A 33 8.36 10.95 -14.25
N GLU A 34 8.42 12.16 -13.69
CA GLU A 34 8.54 13.41 -14.43
C GLU A 34 9.97 14.01 -14.35
N LYS A 35 10.96 13.19 -14.13
CA LYS A 35 12.35 13.53 -13.84
C LYS A 35 12.95 14.56 -14.81
N HIS A 36 12.75 14.40 -16.10
CA HIS A 36 13.29 15.34 -17.10
C HIS A 36 12.70 16.75 -16.93
N LYS A 37 11.39 16.85 -16.75
CA LYS A 37 10.70 18.12 -16.51
C LYS A 37 11.16 18.77 -15.20
N TYR A 38 11.27 17.96 -14.15
CA TYR A 38 11.77 18.40 -12.85
C TYR A 38 13.16 19.02 -12.92
N TYR A 39 14.13 18.37 -13.54
CA TYR A 39 15.48 18.92 -13.68
C TYR A 39 15.55 20.13 -14.59
N LYS A 40 14.78 20.15 -15.70
CA LYS A 40 14.68 21.31 -16.57
C LYS A 40 14.20 22.54 -15.79
N LEU A 41 13.12 22.42 -15.03
CA LEU A 41 12.58 23.52 -14.25
C LEU A 41 13.55 24.00 -13.15
N LEU A 42 14.32 23.09 -12.52
CA LEU A 42 15.38 23.48 -11.59
C LEU A 42 16.51 24.28 -12.28
N MET A 43 16.86 23.94 -13.52
CA MET A 43 17.82 24.73 -14.31
C MET A 43 17.24 26.10 -14.68
N ASP A 44 15.97 26.18 -15.06
CA ASP A 44 15.28 27.42 -15.39
C ASP A 44 15.23 28.39 -14.20
N ILE A 45 15.09 27.88 -12.95
CA ILE A 45 15.25 28.69 -11.74
C ILE A 45 16.65 29.31 -11.68
N ARG A 46 17.70 28.51 -11.90
CA ARG A 46 19.10 28.95 -11.75
C ARG A 46 19.51 29.96 -12.82
N THR A 47 19.01 29.79 -14.06
CA THR A 47 19.41 30.60 -15.22
C THR A 47 18.52 31.81 -15.45
N SER A 48 17.23 31.71 -15.13
CA SER A 48 16.21 32.70 -15.51
C SER A 48 15.28 33.10 -14.37
N ASN A 49 15.55 32.65 -13.12
CA ASN A 49 14.77 32.93 -11.92
C ASN A 49 13.27 32.61 -12.03
N ARG A 50 12.92 31.53 -12.79
CA ARG A 50 11.54 31.10 -13.08
C ARG A 50 10.98 30.21 -11.97
N TRP A 51 10.76 30.78 -10.81
CA TRP A 51 10.20 30.07 -9.66
C TRP A 51 8.76 29.64 -9.85
N ASN A 52 7.94 30.43 -10.50
CA ASN A 52 6.50 30.17 -10.63
C ASN A 52 6.20 28.88 -11.39
N GLU A 53 6.93 28.61 -12.48
CA GLU A 53 6.75 27.40 -13.26
C GLU A 53 7.14 26.15 -12.46
N TRP A 54 8.22 26.24 -11.68
CA TRP A 54 8.63 25.14 -10.81
C TRP A 54 7.63 24.90 -9.68
N VAL A 55 7.17 25.95 -8.99
CA VAL A 55 6.19 25.84 -7.91
C VAL A 55 4.87 25.26 -8.43
N SER A 56 4.38 25.75 -9.58
CA SER A 56 3.16 25.22 -10.21
C SER A 56 3.30 23.74 -10.54
N PHE A 57 4.40 23.34 -11.19
CA PHE A 57 4.71 21.94 -11.48
C PHE A 57 4.74 21.08 -10.21
N PHE A 58 5.40 21.55 -9.15
CA PHE A 58 5.51 20.83 -7.89
C PHE A 58 4.12 20.62 -7.26
N LEU A 59 3.32 21.69 -7.14
CA LEU A 59 1.98 21.64 -6.55
C LEU A 59 1.04 20.74 -7.36
N GLU A 60 1.10 20.81 -8.70
CA GLU A 60 0.32 19.91 -9.57
C GLU A 60 0.71 18.44 -9.37
N THR A 61 2.02 18.18 -9.25
CA THR A 61 2.54 16.81 -9.02
C THR A 61 2.08 16.29 -7.65
N VAL A 62 2.14 17.12 -6.61
CA VAL A 62 1.60 16.82 -5.27
C VAL A 62 0.10 16.48 -5.37
N ALA A 63 -0.69 17.36 -5.99
CA ALA A 63 -2.13 17.15 -6.11
C ALA A 63 -2.50 15.88 -6.88
N LYS A 64 -1.77 15.55 -7.95
CA LYS A 64 -1.95 14.29 -8.69
C LYS A 64 -1.66 13.07 -7.81
N GLN A 65 -0.57 13.10 -7.05
CA GLN A 65 -0.17 12.00 -6.18
C GLN A 65 -1.18 11.81 -5.02
N CYS A 66 -1.66 12.89 -4.42
CA CYS A 66 -2.71 12.81 -3.40
C CYS A 66 -3.99 12.15 -3.95
N ARG A 67 -4.44 12.56 -5.13
CA ARG A 67 -5.63 11.95 -5.78
C ARG A 67 -5.42 10.46 -6.08
N LYS A 68 -4.20 10.08 -6.51
CA LYS A 68 -3.86 8.66 -6.69
C LYS A 68 -4.01 7.89 -5.39
N TYR A 69 -3.44 8.36 -4.29
CA TYR A 69 -3.51 7.67 -3.00
C TYR A 69 -4.93 7.60 -2.44
N ILE A 70 -5.71 8.69 -2.53
CA ILE A 70 -7.12 8.68 -2.10
C ILE A 70 -7.89 7.58 -2.85
N ARG A 71 -7.67 7.45 -4.16
CA ARG A 71 -8.31 6.40 -4.96
C ARG A 71 -7.91 5.01 -4.48
N ILE A 72 -6.60 4.76 -4.28
CA ILE A 72 -6.08 3.47 -3.79
C ILE A 72 -6.66 3.14 -2.41
N PHE A 73 -6.71 4.11 -1.49
CA PHE A 73 -7.30 3.90 -0.17
C PHE A 73 -8.79 3.52 -0.24
N ASN A 74 -9.55 4.19 -1.09
CA ASN A 74 -10.97 3.84 -1.30
C ASN A 74 -11.10 2.42 -1.85
N GLN A 75 -10.29 2.05 -2.86
CA GLN A 75 -10.28 0.69 -3.41
C GLN A 75 -9.88 -0.37 -2.36
N ILE A 76 -8.92 -0.07 -1.47
CA ILE A 76 -8.55 -0.97 -0.37
C ILE A 76 -9.70 -1.12 0.63
N ASN A 77 -10.41 -0.05 0.97
CA ASN A 77 -11.58 -0.11 1.85
C ASN A 77 -12.72 -0.95 1.23
N ASP A 78 -13.01 -0.72 -0.05
CA ASP A 78 -14.01 -1.50 -0.77
C ASP A 78 -13.64 -2.99 -0.82
N LEU A 79 -12.37 -3.29 -1.10
CA LEU A 79 -11.84 -4.66 -1.09
C LEU A 79 -11.96 -5.29 0.31
N TYR A 80 -11.65 -4.52 1.36
CA TYR A 80 -11.77 -5.00 2.75
C TYR A 80 -13.22 -5.39 3.07
N GLU A 81 -14.19 -4.54 2.76
CA GLU A 81 -15.60 -4.84 2.99
C GLU A 81 -16.10 -6.05 2.20
N GLN A 82 -15.71 -6.17 0.93
CA GLN A 82 -16.08 -7.31 0.10
C GLN A 82 -15.45 -8.60 0.62
N THR A 83 -14.14 -8.58 0.92
CA THR A 83 -13.42 -9.73 1.47
C THR A 83 -13.99 -10.15 2.82
N MET A 84 -14.33 -9.19 3.68
CA MET A 84 -14.95 -9.47 4.99
C MET A 84 -16.27 -10.21 4.82
N LYS A 85 -17.17 -9.73 3.97
CA LYS A 85 -18.44 -10.38 3.70
C LYS A 85 -18.26 -11.81 3.17
N GLN A 86 -17.36 -11.98 2.20
CA GLN A 86 -17.05 -13.27 1.60
C GLN A 86 -16.46 -14.27 2.60
N VAL A 87 -15.43 -13.86 3.36
CA VAL A 87 -14.74 -14.73 4.32
C VAL A 87 -15.64 -15.09 5.50
N CYS A 88 -16.46 -14.14 6.00
CA CYS A 88 -17.45 -14.44 7.04
C CYS A 88 -18.45 -15.50 6.57
N HIS A 89 -18.92 -15.43 5.34
CA HIS A 89 -19.82 -16.43 4.77
C HIS A 89 -19.15 -17.82 4.62
N LEU A 90 -17.89 -17.85 4.14
CA LEU A 90 -17.15 -19.11 3.90
C LEU A 90 -16.71 -19.81 5.17
N ILE A 91 -16.24 -19.06 6.16
CA ILE A 91 -15.68 -19.60 7.41
C ILE A 91 -16.77 -19.82 8.45
N ASN A 92 -17.83 -18.99 8.44
CA ASN A 92 -18.94 -18.99 9.40
C ASN A 92 -18.46 -19.10 10.87
N SER A 93 -17.54 -18.25 11.27
CA SER A 93 -16.91 -18.21 12.59
C SER A 93 -16.52 -16.79 12.98
N PRO A 94 -16.57 -16.41 14.26
CA PRO A 94 -16.03 -15.13 14.73
C PRO A 94 -14.55 -14.89 14.40
N ASN A 95 -13.82 -15.95 14.12
CA ASN A 95 -12.41 -15.88 13.71
C ASN A 95 -12.22 -15.28 12.32
N ALA A 96 -13.28 -15.19 11.51
CA ALA A 96 -13.19 -14.64 10.14
C ALA A 96 -12.62 -13.22 10.14
N VAL A 97 -13.05 -12.37 11.08
CA VAL A 97 -12.56 -10.99 11.22
C VAL A 97 -11.05 -10.96 11.42
N ARG A 98 -10.52 -11.75 12.37
CA ARG A 98 -9.08 -11.81 12.67
C ARG A 98 -8.27 -12.28 11.45
N ILE A 99 -8.83 -13.20 10.67
CA ILE A 99 -8.17 -13.73 9.45
C ILE A 99 -8.10 -12.64 8.39
N VAL A 100 -9.20 -11.92 8.15
CA VAL A 100 -9.21 -10.82 7.17
C VAL A 100 -8.25 -9.72 7.60
N ASP A 101 -8.27 -9.28 8.86
CA ASP A 101 -7.33 -8.29 9.38
C ASP A 101 -5.87 -8.70 9.16
N ALA A 102 -5.54 -9.97 9.45
CA ALA A 102 -4.21 -10.51 9.24
C ALA A 102 -3.83 -10.57 7.74
N MET A 103 -4.76 -10.91 6.83
CA MET A 103 -4.54 -10.91 5.39
C MET A 103 -4.26 -9.49 4.85
N PHE A 104 -4.95 -8.47 5.37
CA PHE A 104 -4.71 -7.07 4.99
C PHE A 104 -3.42 -6.51 5.57
N LYS A 105 -3.01 -6.98 6.74
CA LYS A 105 -1.73 -6.62 7.37
C LYS A 105 -0.53 -7.28 6.68
N TYR A 106 -0.69 -8.55 6.27
CA TYR A 106 0.32 -9.36 5.60
C TYR A 106 -0.27 -9.98 4.34
N PRO A 107 -0.21 -9.31 3.19
CA PRO A 107 -0.81 -9.82 1.95
C PRO A 107 -0.06 -11.02 1.35
N ILE A 108 1.15 -11.28 1.82
CA ILE A 108 1.95 -12.49 1.54
C ILE A 108 2.39 -13.05 2.88
N PHE A 109 1.97 -14.27 3.19
CA PHE A 109 2.19 -14.88 4.51
C PHE A 109 2.31 -16.40 4.42
N ASP A 110 2.80 -17.00 5.49
CA ASP A 110 2.70 -18.45 5.75
C ASP A 110 1.72 -18.74 6.90
N SER A 111 1.46 -20.02 7.15
CA SER A 111 0.53 -20.42 8.22
C SER A 111 1.02 -20.02 9.62
N LYS A 112 2.33 -19.85 9.81
CA LYS A 112 2.92 -19.47 11.10
C LYS A 112 2.63 -18.00 11.41
N ILE A 113 2.86 -17.10 10.46
CA ILE A 113 2.50 -15.68 10.58
C ILE A 113 1.01 -15.53 10.92
N MET A 114 0.16 -16.29 10.23
CA MET A 114 -1.30 -16.26 10.47
C MET A 114 -1.67 -16.74 11.88
N GLN A 115 -0.97 -17.76 12.41
CA GLN A 115 -1.17 -18.22 13.79
C GLN A 115 -0.76 -17.17 14.82
N GLU A 116 0.45 -16.60 14.64
CA GLU A 116 1.00 -15.59 15.55
C GLU A 116 0.12 -14.34 15.60
N GLU A 117 -0.36 -13.88 14.44
CA GLU A 117 -1.17 -12.67 14.35
C GLU A 117 -2.60 -12.86 14.88
N THR A 118 -3.21 -14.03 14.61
CA THR A 118 -4.62 -14.26 14.97
C THR A 118 -4.81 -14.95 16.33
N GLY A 119 -3.78 -15.63 16.85
CA GLY A 119 -3.89 -16.47 18.05
C GLY A 119 -4.72 -17.75 17.85
N ILE A 120 -5.01 -18.14 16.60
CA ILE A 120 -5.81 -19.32 16.27
C ILE A 120 -4.90 -20.54 16.13
N SER A 121 -5.37 -21.72 16.58
CA SER A 121 -4.58 -22.96 16.50
C SER A 121 -4.22 -23.33 15.05
N SER A 122 -3.04 -23.96 14.86
CA SER A 122 -2.52 -24.38 13.56
C SER A 122 -3.51 -25.22 12.74
N THR A 123 -4.16 -26.17 13.39
CA THR A 123 -5.15 -27.05 12.73
C THR A 123 -6.33 -26.25 12.17
N THR A 124 -6.82 -25.30 12.95
CA THR A 124 -7.94 -24.42 12.54
C THR A 124 -7.52 -23.48 11.42
N ILE A 125 -6.35 -22.84 11.53
CA ILE A 125 -5.79 -21.98 10.48
C ILE A 125 -5.66 -22.74 9.16
N ASN A 126 -5.02 -23.90 9.16
CA ASN A 126 -4.85 -24.68 7.94
C ASN A 126 -6.18 -25.07 7.30
N ARG A 127 -7.20 -25.39 8.10
CA ARG A 127 -8.55 -25.64 7.60
C ARG A 127 -9.14 -24.39 6.91
N TYR A 128 -9.03 -23.22 7.54
CA TYR A 128 -9.54 -21.97 6.97
C TYR A 128 -8.78 -21.55 5.70
N LEU A 129 -7.45 -21.64 5.71
CA LEU A 129 -6.65 -21.35 4.53
C LEU A 129 -7.01 -22.26 3.34
N ASN A 130 -7.27 -23.53 3.59
CA ASN A 130 -7.73 -24.46 2.54
C ASN A 130 -9.13 -24.10 2.01
N ILE A 131 -10.03 -23.59 2.85
CA ILE A 131 -11.35 -23.07 2.40
C ILE A 131 -11.15 -21.86 1.51
N LEU A 132 -10.31 -20.91 1.91
CA LEU A 132 -10.03 -19.70 1.15
C LEU A 132 -9.34 -19.98 -0.20
N LEU A 133 -8.42 -20.97 -0.24
CA LEU A 133 -7.81 -21.43 -1.48
C LEU A 133 -8.85 -22.04 -2.44
N LYS A 134 -9.74 -22.92 -1.94
CA LYS A 134 -10.78 -23.54 -2.76
C LYS A 134 -11.77 -22.55 -3.36
N ASN A 135 -11.94 -21.41 -2.71
CA ASN A 135 -12.85 -20.34 -3.15
C ASN A 135 -12.10 -19.18 -3.85
N ASN A 136 -10.84 -19.38 -4.24
CA ASN A 136 -10.01 -18.40 -4.97
C ASN A 136 -9.86 -17.04 -4.26
N VAL A 137 -10.02 -17.00 -2.93
CA VAL A 137 -9.72 -15.81 -2.12
C VAL A 137 -8.21 -15.68 -1.90
N LEU A 138 -7.53 -16.81 -1.77
CA LEU A 138 -6.07 -16.91 -1.65
C LEU A 138 -5.49 -17.78 -2.75
N TYR A 139 -4.22 -17.56 -3.03
CA TYR A 139 -3.40 -18.38 -3.91
C TYR A 139 -2.17 -18.89 -3.16
N THR A 140 -1.43 -19.84 -3.74
CA THR A 140 -0.27 -20.45 -3.09
C THR A 140 0.84 -20.73 -4.10
N ASP A 141 2.09 -20.83 -3.60
CA ASP A 141 3.27 -21.24 -4.37
C ASP A 141 3.31 -22.76 -4.66
N GLY A 142 2.31 -23.53 -4.19
CA GLY A 142 2.20 -24.97 -4.41
C GLY A 142 3.13 -25.84 -3.57
N LYS A 143 4.02 -25.27 -2.74
CA LYS A 143 4.92 -26.05 -1.88
C LYS A 143 4.16 -26.74 -0.76
N GLN A 144 4.66 -27.92 -0.33
CA GLN A 144 4.10 -28.64 0.82
C GLN A 144 4.66 -28.16 2.16
N ARG A 145 5.93 -27.73 2.19
CA ARG A 145 6.59 -27.16 3.39
C ARG A 145 6.83 -25.67 3.19
N ASN A 146 6.65 -24.90 4.25
CA ASN A 146 6.79 -23.43 4.25
C ASN A 146 5.99 -22.79 3.10
N ARG A 147 4.75 -23.30 2.91
CA ARG A 147 3.83 -22.83 1.88
C ARG A 147 3.52 -21.36 2.09
N LEU A 148 3.72 -20.55 1.05
CA LEU A 148 3.30 -19.16 1.02
C LEU A 148 1.90 -19.03 0.44
N PHE A 149 1.13 -18.15 1.05
CA PHE A 149 -0.20 -17.75 0.63
C PHE A 149 -0.15 -16.30 0.15
N PHE A 150 -0.88 -16.00 -0.90
CA PHE A 150 -0.89 -14.70 -1.57
C PHE A 150 -2.32 -14.20 -1.64
N PHE A 151 -2.55 -13.01 -1.13
CA PHE A 151 -3.78 -12.26 -1.33
C PHE A 151 -3.55 -11.28 -2.49
N TYR A 152 -3.66 -11.79 -3.72
CA TYR A 152 -3.28 -11.04 -4.93
C TYR A 152 -4.11 -9.79 -5.16
N ASP A 153 -5.39 -9.77 -4.79
CA ASP A 153 -6.24 -8.61 -4.97
C ASP A 153 -5.68 -7.38 -4.25
N LEU A 154 -5.21 -7.54 -3.01
CA LEU A 154 -4.57 -6.47 -2.26
C LEU A 154 -3.18 -6.14 -2.82
N VAL A 155 -2.38 -7.15 -3.19
CA VAL A 155 -1.04 -6.95 -3.78
C VAL A 155 -1.13 -6.15 -5.08
N ALA A 156 -2.15 -6.39 -5.91
CA ALA A 156 -2.37 -5.66 -7.15
C ALA A 156 -2.65 -4.18 -6.90
N LEU A 157 -3.53 -3.86 -5.93
CA LEU A 157 -3.85 -2.47 -5.56
C LEU A 157 -2.65 -1.69 -5.02
N ILE A 158 -1.78 -2.35 -4.23
CA ILE A 158 -0.60 -1.70 -3.64
C ILE A 158 0.49 -1.43 -4.69
N ARG A 159 0.51 -2.18 -5.80
CA ARG A 159 1.51 -2.05 -6.88
C ARG A 159 1.13 -1.04 -7.97
N GLU A 160 -0.11 -0.53 -8.00
CA GLU A 160 -0.52 0.54 -8.91
C GLU A 160 0.22 1.87 -8.62
#